data_8d318fdc0f62b073fec98e3f952a820e
#
_entry.id   8d318fdc0f62b073fec98e3f952a820e
#
_cell.length_a   1.000
_cell.length_b   1.000
_cell.length_c   1.000
_cell.angle_alpha   90.00
_cell.angle_beta   90.00
_cell.angle_gamma   90.00
#
_symmetry.space_group_name_H-M   'P 1'
#
loop_
_entity.id
_entity.type
_entity.pdbx_description
1 polymer ?
#
loop_
_entity_poly.entity_id
_entity_poly.type
_entity_poly.pdbx_seq_one_letter_code
_entity_poly.pdbx_strand_id
1 'polypeptide(L)'
;MTSLLLFVFGFFGIHTLLWIPRSIIEARKKKHHPKPQGELKYVRRFTKSQRVTHIFVILSFLLLAFTGMMLKFAHMPWANKLSKLIGGVQVAGNIHRFAAIITFGYFLFHVFSLLKMKKENHLSFKKFIFGANSLMFNKQDINDFIGTVKWFLGLGPRPKYGRWTYWEKFDYMAVFWGVAVIGFSGLILWFPEFFTIVFPGWIINVAQIIHSDEALLAVVFIFTIHFFNTHLRPEAFPMDTVIFTGHVELEEYKIDRPKEWEQLQKSGNLEKVVVKKEITSSWLKIVKFFGYIFLVSGIILAILIIYSLIAGKY
;
A
#
# COMPACT_ATOMS: atom_id res chain seq x y z
N MET A 1 -7.30 18.20 -11.71
CA MET A 1 -7.60 16.98 -10.93
C MET A 1 -8.12 15.82 -11.77
N THR A 2 -9.17 15.99 -12.57
CA THR A 2 -9.72 14.92 -13.44
C THR A 2 -8.67 14.27 -14.33
N SER A 3 -7.76 15.05 -14.93
CA SER A 3 -6.68 14.53 -15.78
C SER A 3 -5.71 13.65 -15.02
N LEU A 4 -5.36 14.00 -13.76
CA LEU A 4 -4.48 13.19 -12.92
C LEU A 4 -5.15 11.87 -12.53
N LEU A 5 -6.42 11.91 -12.12
CA LEU A 5 -7.21 10.72 -11.83
C LEU A 5 -7.28 9.80 -13.06
N LEU A 6 -7.64 10.31 -14.23
CA LEU A 6 -7.71 9.55 -15.47
C LEU A 6 -6.35 8.95 -15.85
N PHE A 7 -5.26 9.70 -15.68
CA PHE A 7 -3.92 9.20 -15.96
C PHE A 7 -3.54 8.05 -15.02
N VAL A 8 -3.68 8.25 -13.71
CA VAL A 8 -3.31 7.24 -12.71
C VAL A 8 -4.15 5.97 -12.88
N PHE A 9 -5.49 6.11 -12.92
CA PHE A 9 -6.35 4.92 -13.05
C PHE A 9 -6.32 4.31 -14.44
N GLY A 10 -6.12 5.10 -15.50
CA GLY A 10 -5.91 4.58 -16.86
C GLY A 10 -4.63 3.75 -16.93
N PHE A 11 -3.51 4.30 -16.45
CA PHE A 11 -2.23 3.59 -16.45
C PHE A 11 -2.28 2.30 -15.63
N PHE A 12 -2.67 2.38 -14.35
CA PHE A 12 -2.71 1.20 -13.48
C PHE A 12 -3.84 0.25 -13.85
N GLY A 13 -4.97 0.74 -14.36
CA GLY A 13 -6.06 -0.09 -14.85
C GLY A 13 -5.61 -0.95 -16.03
N ILE A 14 -4.95 -0.36 -17.04
CA ILE A 14 -4.38 -1.10 -18.17
C ILE A 14 -3.34 -2.12 -17.68
N HIS A 15 -2.43 -1.70 -16.80
CA HIS A 15 -1.43 -2.58 -16.22
C HIS A 15 -2.07 -3.79 -15.51
N THR A 16 -3.11 -3.56 -14.71
CA THR A 16 -3.86 -4.61 -14.01
C THR A 16 -4.56 -5.56 -14.98
N LEU A 17 -5.24 -5.03 -16.00
CA LEU A 17 -5.92 -5.82 -17.03
C LEU A 17 -4.96 -6.71 -17.82
N LEU A 18 -3.77 -6.21 -18.14
CA LEU A 18 -2.72 -7.00 -18.80
C LEU A 18 -2.11 -8.06 -17.88
N TRP A 19 -2.08 -7.80 -16.58
CA TRP A 19 -1.54 -8.75 -15.60
C TRP A 19 -2.45 -9.96 -15.40
N ILE A 20 -3.77 -9.77 -15.34
CA ILE A 20 -4.75 -10.82 -15.00
C ILE A 20 -4.55 -12.10 -15.83
N PRO A 21 -4.49 -12.09 -17.18
CA PRO A 21 -4.31 -13.31 -17.97
C PRO A 21 -3.00 -14.04 -17.63
N ARG A 22 -1.91 -13.28 -17.44
CA ARG A 22 -0.61 -13.86 -17.07
C ARG A 22 -0.61 -14.46 -15.68
N SER A 23 -1.23 -13.78 -14.73
CA SER A 23 -1.39 -14.26 -13.36
C SER A 23 -2.16 -15.58 -13.31
N ILE A 24 -3.23 -15.72 -14.09
CA ILE A 24 -4.00 -16.96 -14.21
C ILE A 24 -3.12 -18.10 -14.76
N ILE A 25 -2.34 -17.83 -15.81
CA ILE A 25 -1.42 -18.83 -16.39
C ILE A 25 -0.40 -19.28 -15.36
N GLU A 26 0.25 -18.34 -14.65
CA GLU A 26 1.25 -18.65 -13.62
C GLU A 26 0.63 -19.40 -12.41
N ALA A 27 -0.55 -19.00 -11.97
CA ALA A 27 -1.27 -19.69 -10.89
C ALA A 27 -1.60 -21.16 -11.27
N ARG A 28 -1.97 -21.40 -12.53
CA ARG A 28 -2.19 -22.77 -13.04
C ARG A 28 -0.90 -23.59 -13.05
N LYS A 29 0.22 -23.00 -13.46
CA LYS A 29 1.53 -23.66 -13.41
C LYS A 29 1.95 -24.00 -11.97
N LYS A 30 1.80 -23.07 -11.02
CA LYS A 30 2.10 -23.30 -9.58
C LYS A 30 1.33 -24.49 -9.01
N LYS A 31 0.08 -24.72 -9.39
CA LYS A 31 -0.73 -25.87 -8.93
C LYS A 31 -0.15 -27.24 -9.35
N HIS A 32 0.68 -27.28 -10.38
CA HIS A 32 1.31 -28.51 -10.89
C HIS A 32 2.71 -28.76 -10.30
N HIS A 33 3.25 -27.83 -9.48
CA HIS A 33 4.49 -28.10 -8.76
C HIS A 33 4.19 -28.95 -7.51
N PRO A 34 4.91 -30.05 -7.29
CA PRO A 34 4.75 -30.84 -6.08
C PRO A 34 5.05 -29.99 -4.85
N LYS A 35 4.23 -30.14 -3.81
CA LYS A 35 4.52 -29.48 -2.52
C LYS A 35 5.88 -29.96 -2.03
N PRO A 36 6.71 -29.07 -1.45
CA PRO A 36 8.00 -29.45 -0.91
C PRO A 36 7.83 -30.62 0.07
N GLN A 37 8.53 -31.71 -0.18
CA GLN A 37 8.64 -32.83 0.77
C GLN A 37 9.70 -32.44 1.78
N GLY A 38 9.32 -32.19 3.04
CA GLY A 38 10.23 -31.89 4.14
C GLY A 38 9.77 -30.75 5.04
N GLU A 39 10.63 -30.39 5.99
CA GLU A 39 10.40 -29.29 6.93
C GLU A 39 10.23 -27.96 6.18
N LEU A 40 9.10 -27.28 6.36
CA LEU A 40 8.84 -25.98 5.74
C LEU A 40 9.85 -24.95 6.26
N LYS A 41 10.60 -24.36 5.35
CA LYS A 41 11.51 -23.24 5.63
C LYS A 41 10.89 -21.95 5.16
N TYR A 42 11.12 -20.89 5.91
CA TYR A 42 10.58 -19.57 5.63
C TYR A 42 11.70 -18.54 5.50
N VAL A 43 11.47 -17.52 4.70
CA VAL A 43 12.33 -16.33 4.62
C VAL A 43 11.68 -15.20 5.37
N ARG A 44 12.42 -14.55 6.27
CA ARG A 44 11.95 -13.35 6.96
C ARG A 44 11.93 -12.16 5.99
N ARG A 45 10.73 -11.76 5.58
CA ARG A 45 10.48 -10.67 4.65
C ARG A 45 10.35 -9.32 5.36
N PHE A 46 9.60 -9.29 6.48
CA PHE A 46 9.32 -8.09 7.25
C PHE A 46 9.70 -8.26 8.73
N THR A 47 10.28 -7.19 9.29
CA THR A 47 10.57 -7.10 10.71
C THR A 47 9.29 -6.88 11.52
N LYS A 48 9.35 -7.11 12.85
CA LYS A 48 8.22 -6.83 13.75
C LYS A 48 7.81 -5.35 13.68
N SER A 49 8.77 -4.43 13.66
CA SER A 49 8.50 -2.99 13.57
C SER A 49 7.73 -2.65 12.28
N GLN A 50 8.19 -3.12 11.12
CA GLN A 50 7.50 -2.88 9.84
C GLN A 50 6.06 -3.39 9.84
N ARG A 51 5.82 -4.57 10.41
CA ARG A 51 4.49 -5.17 10.54
C ARG A 51 3.57 -4.35 11.43
N VAL A 52 4.05 -3.94 12.60
CA VAL A 52 3.29 -3.10 13.54
C VAL A 52 2.98 -1.74 12.92
N THR A 53 3.97 -1.10 12.30
CA THR A 53 3.75 0.16 11.57
C THR A 53 2.67 0.00 10.50
N HIS A 54 2.69 -1.09 9.72
CA HIS A 54 1.68 -1.33 8.68
C HIS A 54 0.27 -1.55 9.25
N ILE A 55 0.15 -2.15 10.45
CA ILE A 55 -1.15 -2.24 11.14
C ILE A 55 -1.68 -0.83 11.49
N PHE A 56 -0.83 0.07 11.99
CA PHE A 56 -1.23 1.46 12.22
C PHE A 56 -1.60 2.19 10.93
N VAL A 57 -0.88 1.94 9.83
CA VAL A 57 -1.24 2.45 8.50
C VAL A 57 -2.65 1.99 8.12
N ILE A 58 -2.94 0.69 8.21
CA ILE A 58 -4.27 0.14 7.87
C ILE A 58 -5.36 0.80 8.71
N LEU A 59 -5.21 0.80 10.04
CA LEU A 59 -6.24 1.30 10.95
C LEU A 59 -6.50 2.80 10.74
N SER A 60 -5.45 3.61 10.71
CA SER A 60 -5.61 5.06 10.51
C SER A 60 -6.13 5.40 9.12
N PHE A 61 -5.63 4.72 8.07
CA PHE A 61 -6.10 4.93 6.70
C PHE A 61 -7.59 4.58 6.55
N LEU A 62 -8.05 3.46 7.10
CA LEU A 62 -9.47 3.10 7.07
C LEU A 62 -10.33 4.14 7.78
N LEU A 63 -9.93 4.59 8.99
CA LEU A 63 -10.65 5.63 9.72
C LEU A 63 -10.69 6.95 8.93
N LEU A 64 -9.56 7.38 8.36
CA LEU A 64 -9.47 8.58 7.52
C LEU A 64 -10.32 8.46 6.26
N ALA A 65 -10.26 7.31 5.57
CA ALA A 65 -11.03 7.06 4.36
C ALA A 65 -12.54 7.06 4.64
N PHE A 66 -13.00 6.32 5.65
CA PHE A 66 -14.42 6.29 5.99
C PHE A 66 -14.95 7.67 6.39
N THR A 67 -14.29 8.33 7.34
CA THR A 67 -14.74 9.66 7.82
C THR A 67 -14.59 10.71 6.74
N GLY A 68 -13.49 10.75 6.00
CA GLY A 68 -13.26 11.69 4.92
C GLY A 68 -14.25 11.55 3.76
N MET A 69 -14.54 10.31 3.35
CA MET A 69 -15.52 10.07 2.27
C MET A 69 -16.96 10.36 2.71
N MET A 70 -17.32 10.12 3.97
CA MET A 70 -18.60 10.58 4.50
C MET A 70 -18.75 12.10 4.45
N LEU A 71 -17.68 12.84 4.75
CA LEU A 71 -17.67 14.30 4.69
C LEU A 71 -17.72 14.80 3.24
N LYS A 72 -16.90 14.22 2.35
CA LYS A 72 -16.86 14.58 0.93
C LYS A 72 -18.19 14.35 0.22
N PHE A 73 -18.83 13.22 0.50
CA PHE A 73 -20.11 12.82 -0.11
C PHE A 73 -21.31 13.02 0.82
N ALA A 74 -21.29 14.03 1.69
CA ALA A 74 -22.33 14.29 2.70
C ALA A 74 -23.75 14.44 2.11
N HIS A 75 -23.86 14.84 0.83
CA HIS A 75 -25.12 14.93 0.09
C HIS A 75 -25.71 13.55 -0.28
N MET A 76 -24.90 12.48 -0.26
CA MET A 76 -25.35 11.14 -0.59
C MET A 76 -26.04 10.45 0.59
N PRO A 77 -27.16 9.70 0.35
CA PRO A 77 -27.91 9.04 1.43
C PRO A 77 -27.07 8.07 2.28
N TRP A 78 -26.13 7.36 1.67
CA TRP A 78 -25.27 6.43 2.40
C TRP A 78 -24.33 7.13 3.37
N ALA A 79 -23.72 8.25 2.94
CA ALA A 79 -22.80 9.02 3.77
C ALA A 79 -23.55 9.65 4.97
N ASN A 80 -24.75 10.18 4.73
CA ASN A 80 -25.60 10.73 5.78
C ASN A 80 -26.01 9.67 6.81
N LYS A 81 -26.43 8.46 6.34
CA LYS A 81 -26.78 7.33 7.24
C LYS A 81 -25.58 6.89 8.08
N LEU A 82 -24.41 6.71 7.48
CA LEU A 82 -23.21 6.31 8.21
C LEU A 82 -22.76 7.40 9.20
N SER A 83 -22.80 8.67 8.80
CA SER A 83 -22.47 9.78 9.69
C SER A 83 -23.38 9.80 10.92
N LYS A 84 -24.71 9.65 10.74
CA LYS A 84 -25.67 9.56 11.85
C LYS A 84 -25.41 8.36 12.76
N LEU A 85 -25.06 7.21 12.19
CA LEU A 85 -24.78 5.98 12.93
C LEU A 85 -23.61 6.13 13.90
N ILE A 86 -22.57 6.87 13.53
CA ILE A 86 -21.40 7.10 14.37
C ILE A 86 -21.51 8.31 15.30
N GLY A 87 -22.68 8.98 15.34
CA GLY A 87 -22.94 10.13 16.22
C GLY A 87 -22.86 11.50 15.55
N GLY A 88 -22.90 11.55 14.21
CA GLY A 88 -22.95 12.78 13.43
C GLY A 88 -21.61 13.30 12.91
N VAL A 89 -21.68 14.42 12.19
CA VAL A 89 -20.53 15.02 11.50
C VAL A 89 -19.41 15.43 12.47
N GLN A 90 -19.77 15.92 13.67
CA GLN A 90 -18.80 16.34 14.68
C GLN A 90 -17.96 15.14 15.17
N VAL A 91 -18.61 14.00 15.42
CA VAL A 91 -17.91 12.77 15.83
C VAL A 91 -17.05 12.25 14.69
N ALA A 92 -17.56 12.26 13.45
CA ALA A 92 -16.75 11.91 12.27
C ALA A 92 -15.49 12.77 12.15
N GLY A 93 -15.61 14.10 12.35
CA GLY A 93 -14.48 15.02 12.34
C GLY A 93 -13.45 14.74 13.45
N ASN A 94 -13.91 14.38 14.65
CA ASN A 94 -13.01 14.04 15.76
C ASN A 94 -12.27 12.72 15.50
N ILE A 95 -12.95 11.71 14.98
CA ILE A 95 -12.32 10.44 14.57
C ILE A 95 -11.29 10.68 13.46
N HIS A 96 -11.62 11.54 12.48
CA HIS A 96 -10.72 11.92 11.39
C HIS A 96 -9.41 12.53 11.92
N ARG A 97 -9.51 13.53 12.81
CA ARG A 97 -8.36 14.18 13.45
C ARG A 97 -7.54 13.21 14.28
N PHE A 98 -8.20 12.35 15.06
CA PHE A 98 -7.52 11.30 15.84
C PHE A 98 -6.72 10.35 14.93
N ALA A 99 -7.31 9.89 13.83
CA ALA A 99 -6.63 9.05 12.86
C ALA A 99 -5.47 9.77 12.16
N ALA A 100 -5.60 11.09 11.91
CA ALA A 100 -4.52 11.92 11.38
C ALA A 100 -3.32 12.00 12.35
N ILE A 101 -3.56 12.12 13.66
CA ILE A 101 -2.50 12.08 14.68
C ILE A 101 -1.75 10.74 14.62
N ILE A 102 -2.47 9.62 14.51
CA ILE A 102 -1.83 8.29 14.35
C ILE A 102 -0.98 8.26 13.07
N THR A 103 -1.50 8.82 11.98
CA THR A 103 -0.78 8.87 10.69
C THR A 103 0.51 9.67 10.78
N PHE A 104 0.50 10.84 11.35
CA PHE A 104 1.72 11.62 11.59
C PHE A 104 2.68 10.88 12.54
N GLY A 105 2.15 10.24 13.59
CA GLY A 105 2.95 9.50 14.58
C GLY A 105 3.74 8.36 13.93
N TYR A 106 3.09 7.46 13.19
CA TYR A 106 3.81 6.36 12.55
C TYR A 106 4.73 6.82 11.42
N PHE A 107 4.35 7.89 10.71
CA PHE A 107 5.19 8.44 9.65
C PHE A 107 6.50 9.00 10.20
N LEU A 108 6.45 9.82 11.26
CA LEU A 108 7.63 10.33 11.94
C LEU A 108 8.49 9.20 12.52
N PHE A 109 7.86 8.20 13.15
CA PHE A 109 8.55 7.01 13.63
C PHE A 109 9.26 6.27 12.49
N HIS A 110 8.61 6.13 11.34
CA HIS A 110 9.20 5.48 10.18
C HIS A 110 10.41 6.26 9.64
N VAL A 111 10.29 7.58 9.47
CA VAL A 111 11.41 8.44 9.04
C VAL A 111 12.58 8.34 10.02
N PHE A 112 12.30 8.41 11.33
CA PHE A 112 13.33 8.22 12.36
C PHE A 112 14.00 6.85 12.25
N SER A 113 13.23 5.79 12.04
CA SER A 113 13.76 4.42 11.88
C SER A 113 14.65 4.28 10.64
N LEU A 114 14.32 4.96 9.53
CA LEU A 114 15.15 5.00 8.33
C LEU A 114 16.48 5.73 8.58
N LEU A 115 16.45 6.88 9.25
CA LEU A 115 17.64 7.64 9.60
C LEU A 115 18.56 6.85 10.55
N LYS A 116 17.95 6.18 11.54
CA LYS A 116 18.66 5.29 12.47
C LYS A 116 19.34 4.14 11.69
N MET A 117 18.60 3.46 10.82
CA MET A 117 19.13 2.37 9.98
C MET A 117 20.30 2.86 9.09
N LYS A 118 20.18 4.04 8.48
CA LYS A 118 21.28 4.67 7.70
C LYS A 118 22.53 4.84 8.56
N LYS A 119 22.37 5.35 9.79
CA LYS A 119 23.47 5.59 10.74
C LYS A 119 24.13 4.30 11.19
N GLU A 120 23.34 3.32 11.64
CA GLU A 120 23.82 2.03 12.16
C GLU A 120 24.57 1.19 11.10
N ASN A 121 24.13 1.24 9.83
CA ASN A 121 24.77 0.52 8.75
C ASN A 121 25.82 1.35 8.00
N HIS A 122 26.21 2.53 8.49
CA HIS A 122 27.18 3.43 7.89
C HIS A 122 26.94 3.66 6.38
N LEU A 123 25.67 3.77 5.97
CA LEU A 123 25.33 3.92 4.56
C LEU A 123 25.61 5.35 4.09
N SER A 124 26.33 5.46 2.96
CA SER A 124 26.40 6.75 2.25
C SER A 124 25.01 7.16 1.77
N PHE A 125 24.77 8.47 1.63
CA PHE A 125 23.46 8.98 1.18
C PHE A 125 23.01 8.33 -0.16
N LYS A 126 23.94 8.20 -1.11
CA LYS A 126 23.67 7.54 -2.40
C LYS A 126 23.25 6.07 -2.24
N LYS A 127 23.92 5.29 -1.39
CA LYS A 127 23.56 3.90 -1.13
C LYS A 127 22.22 3.79 -0.37
N PHE A 128 21.96 4.73 0.54
CA PHE A 128 20.70 4.78 1.27
C PHE A 128 19.51 5.01 0.35
N ILE A 129 19.61 5.98 -0.58
CA ILE A 129 18.52 6.35 -1.50
C ILE A 129 18.40 5.37 -2.68
N PHE A 130 19.52 5.01 -3.34
CA PHE A 130 19.50 4.26 -4.60
C PHE A 130 20.06 2.83 -4.50
N GLY A 131 20.32 2.36 -3.29
CA GLY A 131 20.82 0.98 -3.08
C GLY A 131 19.77 -0.08 -3.43
N ALA A 132 20.24 -1.32 -3.61
CA ALA A 132 19.39 -2.45 -4.00
C ALA A 132 18.21 -2.74 -3.04
N ASN A 133 18.36 -2.38 -1.75
CA ASN A 133 17.34 -2.56 -0.72
C ASN A 133 16.50 -1.29 -0.47
N SER A 134 16.72 -0.22 -1.24
CA SER A 134 15.96 1.02 -1.13
C SER A 134 14.57 0.86 -1.74
N LEU A 135 13.59 1.53 -1.14
CA LEU A 135 12.23 1.70 -1.68
C LEU A 135 12.11 2.90 -2.62
N MET A 136 13.20 3.63 -2.89
CA MET A 136 13.25 4.67 -3.91
C MET A 136 13.43 4.06 -5.30
N PHE A 137 12.88 4.72 -6.31
CA PHE A 137 13.04 4.32 -7.70
C PHE A 137 14.49 4.41 -8.17
N ASN A 138 14.89 3.46 -9.00
CA ASN A 138 16.20 3.43 -9.64
C ASN A 138 16.10 2.90 -11.08
N LYS A 139 17.21 2.90 -11.83
CA LYS A 139 17.23 2.45 -13.23
C LYS A 139 16.75 1.00 -13.43
N GLN A 140 16.91 0.14 -12.43
CA GLN A 140 16.44 -1.25 -12.53
C GLN A 140 14.92 -1.33 -12.60
N ASP A 141 14.20 -0.43 -11.93
CA ASP A 141 12.74 -0.41 -11.92
C ASP A 141 12.17 -0.13 -13.32
N ILE A 142 12.86 0.70 -14.12
CA ILE A 142 12.49 0.96 -15.52
C ILE A 142 12.67 -0.31 -16.36
N ASN A 143 13.78 -1.02 -16.18
CA ASN A 143 14.04 -2.27 -16.88
C ASN A 143 13.03 -3.36 -16.47
N ASP A 144 12.72 -3.44 -15.17
CA ASP A 144 11.73 -4.38 -14.65
C ASP A 144 10.32 -4.06 -15.16
N PHE A 145 9.96 -2.78 -15.26
CA PHE A 145 8.69 -2.35 -15.85
C PHE A 145 8.60 -2.72 -17.34
N ILE A 146 9.60 -2.36 -18.15
CA ILE A 146 9.64 -2.72 -19.57
C ILE A 146 9.61 -4.24 -19.75
N GLY A 147 10.38 -4.97 -18.96
CA GLY A 147 10.38 -6.43 -18.96
C GLY A 147 9.02 -7.01 -18.60
N THR A 148 8.32 -6.42 -17.65
CA THR A 148 6.97 -6.83 -17.25
C THR A 148 5.95 -6.61 -18.35
N VAL A 149 6.02 -5.46 -19.04
CA VAL A 149 5.15 -5.19 -20.20
C VAL A 149 5.42 -6.19 -21.34
N LYS A 150 6.69 -6.48 -21.65
CA LYS A 150 7.05 -7.51 -22.61
C LYS A 150 6.50 -8.88 -22.21
N TRP A 151 6.60 -9.24 -20.93
CA TRP A 151 6.05 -10.49 -20.42
C TRP A 151 4.52 -10.53 -20.52
N PHE A 152 3.81 -9.44 -20.24
CA PHE A 152 2.36 -9.35 -20.45
C PHE A 152 1.96 -9.67 -21.88
N LEU A 153 2.71 -9.13 -22.84
CA LEU A 153 2.47 -9.32 -24.27
C LEU A 153 2.98 -10.66 -24.84
N GLY A 154 3.65 -11.49 -24.00
CA GLY A 154 4.24 -12.76 -24.45
C GLY A 154 5.56 -12.62 -25.20
N LEU A 155 6.17 -11.44 -25.17
CA LEU A 155 7.41 -11.10 -25.90
C LEU A 155 8.69 -11.41 -25.10
N GLY A 156 8.56 -11.98 -23.91
CA GLY A 156 9.71 -12.31 -23.08
C GLY A 156 9.33 -13.02 -21.77
N PRO A 157 10.34 -13.50 -21.02
CA PRO A 157 10.12 -14.13 -19.71
C PRO A 157 9.73 -13.08 -18.65
N ARG A 158 9.17 -13.56 -17.52
CA ARG A 158 8.94 -12.72 -16.34
C ARG A 158 10.27 -12.17 -15.83
N PRO A 159 10.37 -10.85 -15.51
CA PRO A 159 11.59 -10.28 -14.96
C PRO A 159 12.01 -10.92 -13.64
N LYS A 160 13.31 -10.98 -13.40
CA LYS A 160 13.88 -11.40 -12.11
C LYS A 160 13.86 -10.21 -11.15
N TYR A 161 12.83 -10.14 -10.32
CA TYR A 161 12.69 -9.06 -9.35
C TYR A 161 13.68 -9.17 -8.18
N GLY A 162 14.12 -8.00 -7.70
CA GLY A 162 14.90 -7.87 -6.47
C GLY A 162 14.02 -7.86 -5.22
N ARG A 163 14.55 -7.28 -4.13
CA ARG A 163 13.84 -7.19 -2.86
C ARG A 163 12.51 -6.47 -2.99
N TRP A 164 12.49 -5.37 -3.71
CA TRP A 164 11.31 -4.54 -3.94
C TRP A 164 11.03 -4.44 -5.43
N THR A 165 9.79 -4.62 -5.81
CA THR A 165 9.32 -4.42 -7.16
C THR A 165 8.96 -2.95 -7.38
N TYR A 166 8.90 -2.51 -8.65
CA TYR A 166 8.56 -1.12 -8.98
C TYR A 166 7.15 -0.72 -8.47
N TRP A 167 6.18 -1.63 -8.45
CA TRP A 167 4.84 -1.32 -7.90
C TRP A 167 4.84 -1.23 -6.38
N GLU A 168 5.60 -2.06 -5.64
CA GLU A 168 5.78 -1.91 -4.18
C GLU A 168 6.46 -0.59 -3.83
N LYS A 169 7.42 -0.15 -4.66
CA LYS A 169 8.05 1.17 -4.52
C LYS A 169 7.09 2.30 -4.81
N PHE A 170 6.22 2.14 -5.82
CA PHE A 170 5.17 3.11 -6.10
C PHE A 170 4.22 3.26 -4.93
N ASP A 171 3.70 2.16 -4.40
CA ASP A 171 2.82 2.18 -3.22
C ASP A 171 3.49 2.88 -2.03
N TYR A 172 4.76 2.58 -1.79
CA TYR A 172 5.54 3.21 -0.73
C TYR A 172 5.70 4.72 -0.93
N MET A 173 6.06 5.15 -2.14
CA MET A 173 6.21 6.57 -2.47
C MET A 173 4.88 7.30 -2.43
N ALA A 174 3.78 6.65 -2.80
CA ALA A 174 2.43 7.21 -2.69
C ALA A 174 2.05 7.55 -1.24
N VAL A 175 2.51 6.76 -0.26
CA VAL A 175 2.32 7.09 1.17
C VAL A 175 3.09 8.36 1.56
N PHE A 176 4.35 8.52 1.13
CA PHE A 176 5.11 9.74 1.39
C PHE A 176 4.47 10.98 0.77
N TRP A 177 4.05 10.86 -0.49
CA TRP A 177 3.32 11.90 -1.19
C TRP A 177 2.02 12.24 -0.47
N GLY A 178 1.22 11.22 -0.14
CA GLY A 178 -0.06 11.39 0.55
C GLY A 178 0.10 12.08 1.91
N VAL A 179 1.03 11.64 2.75
CA VAL A 179 1.26 12.30 4.05
C VAL A 179 1.75 13.73 3.88
N ALA A 180 2.61 14.01 2.88
CA ALA A 180 3.09 15.37 2.63
C ALA A 180 1.94 16.28 2.13
N VAL A 181 1.21 15.87 1.10
CA VAL A 181 0.22 16.73 0.43
C VAL A 181 -1.10 16.75 1.17
N ILE A 182 -1.68 15.56 1.45
CA ILE A 182 -2.96 15.45 2.16
C ILE A 182 -2.79 15.87 3.62
N GLY A 183 -1.69 15.47 4.26
CA GLY A 183 -1.40 15.81 5.64
C GLY A 183 -1.20 17.31 5.82
N PHE A 184 -0.37 17.96 4.99
CA PHE A 184 -0.13 19.41 5.09
C PHE A 184 -1.38 20.23 4.78
N SER A 185 -2.12 19.90 3.72
CA SER A 185 -3.40 20.55 3.43
C SER A 185 -4.43 20.34 4.55
N GLY A 186 -4.45 19.15 5.16
CA GLY A 186 -5.27 18.84 6.32
C GLY A 186 -4.91 19.68 7.56
N LEU A 187 -3.61 19.94 7.80
CA LEU A 187 -3.19 20.83 8.89
C LEU A 187 -3.65 22.27 8.66
N ILE A 188 -3.61 22.79 7.42
CA ILE A 188 -4.14 24.11 7.07
C ILE A 188 -5.64 24.20 7.41
N LEU A 189 -6.40 23.13 7.09
CA LEU A 189 -7.84 23.07 7.39
C LEU A 189 -8.13 22.89 8.89
N TRP A 190 -7.19 22.29 9.64
CA TRP A 190 -7.35 22.07 11.08
C TRP A 190 -7.00 23.30 11.91
N PHE A 191 -6.00 24.08 11.48
CA PHE A 191 -5.48 25.26 12.18
C PHE A 191 -5.49 26.51 11.28
N PRO A 192 -6.66 26.90 10.71
CA PRO A 192 -6.74 27.97 9.72
C PRO A 192 -6.24 29.32 10.25
N GLU A 193 -6.50 29.63 11.52
CA GLU A 193 -6.03 30.86 12.14
C GLU A 193 -4.51 30.96 12.16
N PHE A 194 -3.83 29.84 12.47
CA PHE A 194 -2.37 29.81 12.49
C PHE A 194 -1.78 30.02 11.10
N PHE A 195 -2.31 29.33 10.10
CA PHE A 195 -1.77 29.40 8.74
C PHE A 195 -2.08 30.74 8.06
N THR A 196 -3.18 31.39 8.39
CA THR A 196 -3.52 32.71 7.81
C THR A 196 -2.72 33.87 8.40
N ILE A 197 -1.94 33.67 9.46
CA ILE A 197 -0.91 34.64 9.90
C ILE A 197 0.16 34.81 8.83
N VAL A 198 0.54 33.71 8.16
CA VAL A 198 1.68 33.68 7.20
C VAL A 198 1.19 33.66 5.75
N PHE A 199 0.09 33.00 5.46
CA PHE A 199 -0.45 32.84 4.11
C PHE A 199 -1.75 33.67 3.94
N PRO A 200 -2.03 34.10 2.72
CA PRO A 200 -3.31 34.81 2.45
C PRO A 200 -4.49 33.85 2.62
N GLY A 201 -5.68 34.39 3.03
CA GLY A 201 -6.86 33.58 3.39
C GLY A 201 -7.37 32.61 2.31
N TRP A 202 -7.09 32.87 1.02
CA TRP A 202 -7.47 31.97 -0.06
C TRP A 202 -6.76 30.60 0.02
N ILE A 203 -5.66 30.49 0.81
CA ILE A 203 -4.95 29.19 0.99
C ILE A 203 -5.87 28.12 1.56
N ILE A 204 -6.86 28.49 2.37
CA ILE A 204 -7.84 27.56 2.95
C ILE A 204 -8.66 26.88 1.85
N ASN A 205 -9.11 27.64 0.84
CA ASN A 205 -9.86 27.12 -0.29
C ASN A 205 -9.00 26.17 -1.14
N VAL A 206 -7.75 26.53 -1.37
CA VAL A 206 -6.79 25.67 -2.09
C VAL A 206 -6.53 24.39 -1.29
N ALA A 207 -6.31 24.51 0.03
CA ALA A 207 -6.12 23.36 0.89
C ALA A 207 -7.33 22.42 0.88
N GLN A 208 -8.55 22.96 0.88
CA GLN A 208 -9.80 22.18 0.81
C GLN A 208 -9.86 21.35 -0.49
N ILE A 209 -9.55 21.96 -1.63
CA ILE A 209 -9.55 21.28 -2.93
C ILE A 209 -8.48 20.20 -2.96
N ILE A 210 -7.23 20.53 -2.61
CA ILE A 210 -6.11 19.59 -2.61
C ILE A 210 -6.38 18.42 -1.67
N HIS A 211 -6.74 18.70 -0.40
CA HIS A 211 -7.02 17.68 0.60
C HIS A 211 -8.09 16.70 0.15
N SER A 212 -9.21 17.23 -0.31
CA SER A 212 -10.37 16.44 -0.72
C SER A 212 -10.08 15.57 -1.95
N ASP A 213 -9.39 16.11 -2.94
CA ASP A 213 -9.18 15.43 -4.22
C ASP A 213 -8.01 14.43 -4.18
N GLU A 214 -6.92 14.79 -3.50
CA GLU A 214 -5.82 13.86 -3.26
C GLU A 214 -6.24 12.71 -2.33
N ALA A 215 -7.09 12.99 -1.31
CA ALA A 215 -7.65 11.94 -0.47
C ALA A 215 -8.55 10.98 -1.28
N LEU A 216 -9.36 11.49 -2.21
CA LEU A 216 -10.16 10.67 -3.10
C LEU A 216 -9.27 9.77 -3.97
N LEU A 217 -8.22 10.34 -4.58
CA LEU A 217 -7.24 9.60 -5.38
C LEU A 217 -6.60 8.47 -4.54
N ALA A 218 -6.11 8.80 -3.34
CA ALA A 218 -5.45 7.85 -2.45
C ALA A 218 -6.40 6.70 -2.03
N VAL A 219 -7.64 7.01 -1.66
CA VAL A 219 -8.64 6.03 -1.22
C VAL A 219 -9.00 5.07 -2.34
N VAL A 220 -9.31 5.58 -3.54
CA VAL A 220 -9.66 4.72 -4.67
C VAL A 220 -8.45 3.90 -5.11
N PHE A 221 -7.23 4.49 -5.14
CA PHE A 221 -6.01 3.77 -5.49
C PHE A 221 -5.75 2.59 -4.54
N ILE A 222 -5.81 2.80 -3.24
CA ILE A 222 -5.55 1.74 -2.26
C ILE A 222 -6.58 0.62 -2.37
N PHE A 223 -7.87 0.93 -2.45
CA PHE A 223 -8.91 -0.10 -2.48
C PHE A 223 -9.07 -0.80 -3.85
N THR A 224 -8.42 -0.30 -4.90
CA THR A 224 -8.40 -0.96 -6.21
C THR A 224 -7.02 -1.52 -6.54
N ILE A 225 -6.05 -0.67 -6.80
CA ILE A 225 -4.74 -1.06 -7.35
C ILE A 225 -3.87 -1.75 -6.30
N HIS A 226 -3.73 -1.15 -5.11
CA HIS A 226 -2.96 -1.78 -4.03
C HIS A 226 -3.61 -3.12 -3.60
N PHE A 227 -4.94 -3.17 -3.44
CA PHE A 227 -5.62 -4.41 -3.10
C PHE A 227 -5.47 -5.48 -4.19
N PHE A 228 -5.51 -5.09 -5.47
CA PHE A 228 -5.23 -6.02 -6.55
C PHE A 228 -3.80 -6.55 -6.45
N ASN A 229 -2.81 -5.66 -6.34
CA ASN A 229 -1.41 -6.03 -6.32
C ASN A 229 -1.01 -6.91 -5.13
N THR A 230 -1.70 -6.77 -3.99
CA THR A 230 -1.36 -7.47 -2.76
C THR A 230 -2.27 -8.66 -2.46
N HIS A 231 -3.54 -8.62 -2.81
CA HIS A 231 -4.52 -9.61 -2.34
C HIS A 231 -5.32 -10.30 -3.44
N LEU A 232 -5.70 -9.56 -4.49
CA LEU A 232 -6.68 -10.05 -5.46
C LEU A 232 -6.05 -10.69 -6.70
N ARG A 233 -4.74 -10.61 -6.87
CA ARG A 233 -4.06 -11.34 -7.95
C ARG A 233 -4.25 -12.85 -7.78
N PRO A 234 -4.51 -13.61 -8.87
CA PRO A 234 -4.74 -15.04 -8.80
C PRO A 234 -3.66 -15.85 -8.07
N GLU A 235 -2.40 -15.42 -8.10
CA GLU A 235 -1.30 -16.06 -7.37
C GLU A 235 -1.28 -15.72 -5.87
N ALA A 236 -1.86 -14.61 -5.44
CA ALA A 236 -1.92 -14.17 -4.05
C ALA A 236 -3.29 -14.41 -3.40
N PHE A 237 -4.33 -14.68 -4.23
CA PHE A 237 -5.69 -14.86 -3.77
C PHE A 237 -5.84 -16.02 -2.77
N PRO A 238 -6.62 -15.88 -1.70
CA PRO A 238 -7.54 -14.76 -1.42
C PRO A 238 -6.89 -13.60 -0.66
N MET A 239 -5.66 -13.77 -0.15
CA MET A 239 -4.94 -12.74 0.59
C MET A 239 -3.46 -13.11 0.76
N ASP A 240 -2.56 -12.17 0.46
CA ASP A 240 -1.18 -12.24 0.92
C ASP A 240 -1.11 -11.95 2.43
N THR A 241 -0.63 -12.91 3.21
CA THR A 241 -0.48 -12.79 4.66
C THR A 241 0.92 -12.37 5.10
N VAL A 242 1.85 -12.19 4.18
CA VAL A 242 3.28 -11.99 4.47
C VAL A 242 3.51 -10.71 5.28
N ILE A 243 2.78 -9.63 5.00
CA ILE A 243 2.91 -8.39 5.79
C ILE A 243 2.48 -8.57 7.26
N PHE A 244 1.58 -9.48 7.55
CA PHE A 244 1.10 -9.77 8.90
C PHE A 244 1.96 -10.80 9.63
N THR A 245 2.40 -11.84 8.93
CA THR A 245 3.23 -12.93 9.48
C THR A 245 4.71 -12.56 9.53
N GLY A 246 5.15 -11.75 8.60
CA GLY A 246 6.54 -11.35 8.38
C GLY A 246 7.37 -12.37 7.59
N HIS A 247 6.77 -13.48 7.17
CA HIS A 247 7.47 -14.62 6.60
C HIS A 247 6.78 -15.11 5.33
N VAL A 248 7.58 -15.50 4.35
CA VAL A 248 7.16 -16.13 3.09
C VAL A 248 7.81 -17.49 2.98
N GLU A 249 7.14 -18.47 2.38
CA GLU A 249 7.69 -19.77 2.15
C GLU A 249 8.92 -19.70 1.23
N LEU A 250 9.96 -20.49 1.54
CA LEU A 250 11.26 -20.43 0.87
C LEU A 250 11.15 -20.62 -0.64
N GLU A 251 10.38 -21.62 -1.08
CA GLU A 251 10.26 -21.94 -2.51
C GLU A 251 9.46 -20.85 -3.25
N GLU A 252 8.44 -20.29 -2.63
CA GLU A 252 7.71 -19.16 -3.17
C GLU A 252 8.61 -17.91 -3.29
N TYR A 253 9.45 -17.65 -2.27
CA TYR A 253 10.40 -16.55 -2.30
C TYR A 253 11.42 -16.65 -3.43
N LYS A 254 11.95 -17.85 -3.71
CA LYS A 254 12.87 -18.08 -4.83
C LYS A 254 12.24 -17.75 -6.18
N ILE A 255 10.95 -18.06 -6.35
CA ILE A 255 10.20 -17.78 -7.59
C ILE A 255 9.88 -16.29 -7.72
N ASP A 256 9.45 -15.66 -6.64
CA ASP A 256 8.97 -14.29 -6.68
C ASP A 256 10.10 -13.24 -6.60
N ARG A 257 11.24 -13.60 -5.98
CA ARG A 257 12.40 -12.71 -5.76
C ARG A 257 13.73 -13.36 -6.19
N PRO A 258 13.83 -13.89 -7.41
CA PRO A 258 15.00 -14.66 -7.81
C PRO A 258 16.30 -13.86 -7.77
N LYS A 259 16.28 -12.56 -8.08
CA LYS A 259 17.46 -11.71 -8.03
C LYS A 259 17.92 -11.44 -6.59
N GLU A 260 17.00 -11.20 -5.66
CA GLU A 260 17.36 -11.07 -4.24
C GLU A 260 17.89 -12.40 -3.69
N TRP A 261 17.29 -13.54 -4.07
CA TRP A 261 17.75 -14.85 -3.69
C TRP A 261 19.19 -15.10 -4.14
N GLU A 262 19.52 -14.83 -5.42
CA GLU A 262 20.88 -14.95 -5.96
C GLU A 262 21.88 -14.05 -5.19
N GLN A 263 21.46 -12.82 -4.82
CA GLN A 263 22.29 -11.88 -4.05
C GLN A 263 22.54 -12.39 -2.62
N LEU A 264 21.54 -12.94 -1.95
CA LEU A 264 21.67 -13.51 -0.61
C LEU A 264 22.59 -14.73 -0.60
N GLN A 265 22.50 -15.58 -1.64
CA GLN A 265 23.44 -16.71 -1.80
C GLN A 265 24.89 -16.25 -1.96
N LYS A 266 25.13 -15.28 -2.87
CA LYS A 266 26.48 -14.76 -3.14
C LYS A 266 27.10 -14.04 -1.94
N SER A 267 26.29 -13.40 -1.10
CA SER A 267 26.75 -12.66 0.07
C SER A 267 26.90 -13.50 1.34
N GLY A 268 26.55 -14.79 1.33
CA GLY A 268 26.56 -15.67 2.49
C GLY A 268 25.54 -15.30 3.59
N ASN A 269 24.54 -14.45 3.28
CA ASN A 269 23.58 -13.95 4.26
C ASN A 269 22.28 -14.79 4.35
N LEU A 270 22.23 -15.96 3.72
CA LEU A 270 21.04 -16.82 3.74
C LEU A 270 20.61 -17.22 5.15
N GLU A 271 21.57 -17.62 5.99
CA GLU A 271 21.31 -18.05 7.37
C GLU A 271 20.67 -16.97 8.23
N LYS A 272 20.91 -15.69 7.92
CA LYS A 272 20.32 -14.56 8.64
C LYS A 272 18.85 -14.31 8.33
N VAL A 273 18.39 -14.79 7.19
CA VAL A 273 17.02 -14.54 6.70
C VAL A 273 16.18 -15.80 6.61
N VAL A 274 16.79 -16.98 6.41
CA VAL A 274 16.08 -18.26 6.39
C VAL A 274 15.87 -18.73 7.82
N VAL A 275 14.62 -18.99 8.17
CA VAL A 275 14.22 -19.41 9.51
C VAL A 275 13.35 -20.67 9.43
N LYS A 276 13.55 -21.58 10.38
CA LYS A 276 12.61 -22.64 10.66
C LYS A 276 11.57 -22.05 11.62
N LYS A 277 10.37 -21.81 11.15
CA LYS A 277 9.31 -21.22 11.98
C LYS A 277 7.98 -21.85 11.63
N GLU A 278 7.32 -22.39 12.62
CA GLU A 278 5.92 -22.74 12.47
C GLU A 278 5.05 -21.49 12.60
N ILE A 279 4.29 -21.19 11.55
CA ILE A 279 3.23 -20.19 11.64
C ILE A 279 2.00 -20.90 12.18
N THR A 280 1.66 -20.62 13.42
CA THR A 280 0.53 -21.27 14.12
C THR A 280 -0.76 -21.07 13.33
N SER A 281 -1.47 -22.17 13.06
CA SER A 281 -2.74 -22.15 12.33
C SER A 281 -3.77 -21.17 12.92
N SER A 282 -3.81 -21.05 14.25
CA SER A 282 -4.70 -20.10 14.95
C SER A 282 -4.36 -18.65 14.62
N TRP A 283 -3.08 -18.29 14.57
CA TRP A 283 -2.66 -16.93 14.20
C TRP A 283 -3.05 -16.60 12.75
N LEU A 284 -2.86 -17.54 11.83
CA LEU A 284 -3.28 -17.36 10.43
C LEU A 284 -4.80 -17.17 10.30
N LYS A 285 -5.61 -17.87 11.08
CA LYS A 285 -7.07 -17.68 11.08
C LYS A 285 -7.46 -16.27 11.54
N ILE A 286 -6.83 -15.78 12.62
CA ILE A 286 -7.06 -14.42 13.13
C ILE A 286 -6.67 -13.37 12.09
N VAL A 287 -5.48 -13.50 11.49
CA VAL A 287 -5.00 -12.59 10.45
C VAL A 287 -5.95 -12.56 9.25
N LYS A 288 -6.38 -13.73 8.77
CA LYS A 288 -7.33 -13.83 7.66
C LYS A 288 -8.68 -13.21 8.00
N PHE A 289 -9.20 -13.46 9.20
CA PHE A 289 -10.48 -12.91 9.63
C PHE A 289 -10.48 -11.37 9.60
N PHE A 290 -9.52 -10.73 10.26
CA PHE A 290 -9.41 -9.26 10.24
C PHE A 290 -9.06 -8.73 8.85
N GLY A 291 -8.18 -9.40 8.13
CA GLY A 291 -7.82 -9.02 6.77
C GLY A 291 -9.01 -9.04 5.83
N TYR A 292 -9.90 -10.02 5.92
CA TYR A 292 -11.15 -10.05 5.13
C TYR A 292 -12.10 -8.93 5.52
N ILE A 293 -12.22 -8.60 6.82
CA ILE A 293 -13.04 -7.45 7.23
C ILE A 293 -12.52 -6.17 6.57
N PHE A 294 -11.21 -5.92 6.61
CA PHE A 294 -10.61 -4.73 6.01
C PHE A 294 -10.75 -4.71 4.49
N LEU A 295 -10.52 -5.85 3.83
CA LEU A 295 -10.66 -5.99 2.38
C LEU A 295 -12.10 -5.70 1.93
N VAL A 296 -13.09 -6.35 2.56
CA VAL A 296 -14.51 -6.18 2.22
C VAL A 296 -14.96 -4.75 2.50
N SER A 297 -14.57 -4.17 3.63
CA SER A 297 -14.87 -2.77 3.97
C SER A 297 -14.31 -1.79 2.93
N GLY A 298 -13.07 -2.01 2.47
CA GLY A 298 -12.45 -1.19 1.43
C GLY A 298 -13.15 -1.32 0.07
N ILE A 299 -13.52 -2.55 -0.33
CA ILE A 299 -14.26 -2.79 -1.58
C ILE A 299 -15.64 -2.12 -1.53
N ILE A 300 -16.37 -2.24 -0.41
CA ILE A 300 -17.66 -1.57 -0.24
C ILE A 300 -17.50 -0.06 -0.36
N LEU A 301 -16.49 0.52 0.30
CA LEU A 301 -16.25 1.96 0.23
C LEU A 301 -15.88 2.40 -1.21
N ALA A 302 -15.06 1.63 -1.92
CA ALA A 302 -14.75 1.92 -3.32
C ALA A 302 -16.01 1.91 -4.21
N ILE A 303 -16.90 0.93 -4.04
CA ILE A 303 -18.18 0.87 -4.76
C ILE A 303 -19.06 2.09 -4.44
N LEU A 304 -19.16 2.47 -3.17
CA LEU A 304 -19.94 3.65 -2.74
C LEU A 304 -19.38 4.96 -3.31
N ILE A 305 -18.04 5.08 -3.40
CA ILE A 305 -17.38 6.22 -4.03
C ILE A 305 -17.70 6.26 -5.52
N ILE A 306 -17.50 5.15 -6.25
CA ILE A 306 -17.79 5.08 -7.68
C ILE A 306 -19.28 5.40 -7.94
N TYR A 307 -20.18 4.82 -7.15
CA TYR A 307 -21.61 5.14 -7.22
C TYR A 307 -21.86 6.66 -7.03
N SER A 308 -21.22 7.28 -6.04
CA SER A 308 -21.38 8.71 -5.76
C SER A 308 -20.83 9.59 -6.88
N LEU A 309 -19.73 9.19 -7.53
CA LEU A 309 -19.16 9.91 -8.67
C LEU A 309 -20.04 9.83 -9.92
N ILE A 310 -20.79 8.72 -10.09
CA ILE A 310 -21.68 8.52 -11.25
C ILE A 310 -23.07 9.14 -10.99
N ALA A 311 -23.63 8.91 -9.81
CA ALA A 311 -25.00 9.30 -9.47
C ALA A 311 -25.09 10.69 -8.83
N GLY A 312 -24.00 11.20 -8.26
CA GLY A 312 -23.93 12.53 -7.68
C GLY A 312 -23.95 13.59 -8.80
N LYS A 313 -24.98 14.41 -8.80
CA LYS A 313 -24.97 15.64 -9.60
C LYS A 313 -24.08 16.63 -8.84
N TYR A 314 -22.90 16.91 -9.38
CA TYR A 314 -22.01 17.98 -8.90
C TYR A 314 -22.50 19.34 -9.39
#